data_7fb5f8e917799581157fed66d51e5a52
#
_entry.id   7fb5f8e917799581157fed66d51e5a52
#
_cell.length_a   1.000
_cell.length_b   1.000
_cell.length_c   1.000
_cell.angle_alpha   90.00
_cell.angle_beta   90.00
_cell.angle_gamma   90.00
#
_symmetry.space_group_name_H-M   'P 1'
#
loop_
_entity.id
_entity.type
_entity.pdbx_description
1 polymer ?
#
loop_
_entity_poly.entity_id
_entity_poly.type
_entity_poly.pdbx_seq_one_letter_code
_entity_poly.pdbx_strand_id
1 'polypeptide(L)'
;MGRNHTILIIIDMQDRLLNAIPENEAIISNAKRLIEAFTILDLEIIYTEQNPLKLGYTTRKLNLQSPIKAYKKMDFSCIGCNDLLEHLQEREIKDILICGIESHVCVLQTVIDLI
;
A
#
# COMPACT_ATOMS: atom_id res chain seq x y z
N MET A 1 -12.88 13.70 4.97
CA MET A 1 -12.70 12.23 5.08
C MET A 1 -13.13 11.75 6.45
N GLY A 2 -13.91 10.67 6.48
CA GLY A 2 -14.41 10.09 7.73
C GLY A 2 -13.41 9.12 8.34
N ARG A 3 -13.30 9.18 9.67
CA ARG A 3 -12.31 8.39 10.40
C ARG A 3 -12.44 6.88 10.19
N ASN A 4 -13.66 6.35 10.20
CA ASN A 4 -13.90 4.90 10.10
C ASN A 4 -14.01 4.40 8.67
N HIS A 5 -13.92 5.30 7.69
CA HIS A 5 -14.13 4.97 6.28
C HIS A 5 -12.95 5.37 5.39
N THR A 6 -11.84 5.74 5.99
CA THR A 6 -10.64 6.19 5.28
C THR A 6 -9.50 5.19 5.51
N ILE A 7 -8.82 4.81 4.44
CA ILE A 7 -7.73 3.84 4.52
C ILE A 7 -6.55 4.31 3.67
N LEU A 8 -5.33 4.01 4.14
CA LEU A 8 -4.11 4.17 3.36
C LEU A 8 -3.69 2.80 2.83
N ILE A 9 -3.51 2.71 1.53
CA ILE A 9 -2.98 1.50 0.90
C ILE A 9 -1.57 1.80 0.39
N ILE A 10 -0.60 1.07 0.93
CA ILE A 10 0.80 1.17 0.52
C ILE A 10 1.07 0.05 -0.48
N ILE A 11 1.40 0.40 -1.72
CA ILE A 11 1.50 -0.55 -2.81
C ILE A 11 2.96 -0.86 -3.14
N ASP A 12 3.34 -2.12 -2.93
CA ASP A 12 4.55 -2.74 -3.44
C ASP A 12 5.86 -2.00 -3.11
N MET A 13 5.97 -1.45 -1.92
CA MET A 13 7.18 -0.78 -1.45
C MET A 13 8.25 -1.79 -1.04
N GLN A 14 8.62 -2.64 -1.98
CA GLN A 14 9.54 -3.78 -1.79
C GLN A 14 10.95 -3.41 -2.19
N ASP A 15 11.94 -3.91 -1.43
CA ASP A 15 13.34 -3.52 -1.61
C ASP A 15 13.85 -3.70 -3.04
N ARG A 16 13.56 -4.82 -3.68
CA ARG A 16 14.05 -5.07 -5.04
C ARG A 16 13.46 -4.11 -6.06
N LEU A 17 12.19 -3.74 -5.88
CA LEU A 17 11.55 -2.76 -6.76
C LEU A 17 12.07 -1.36 -6.48
N LEU A 18 12.22 -1.01 -5.21
CA LEU A 18 12.74 0.31 -4.81
C LEU A 18 14.16 0.54 -5.27
N ASN A 19 15.01 -0.48 -5.19
CA ASN A 19 16.41 -0.36 -5.58
C ASN A 19 16.60 -0.05 -7.06
N ALA A 20 15.60 -0.34 -7.89
CA ALA A 20 15.63 -0.02 -9.32
C ALA A 20 15.20 1.41 -9.61
N ILE A 21 14.73 2.15 -8.61
CA ILE A 21 14.17 3.49 -8.79
C ILE A 21 15.16 4.53 -8.27
N PRO A 22 15.61 5.50 -9.12
CA PRO A 22 16.37 6.64 -8.62
C PRO A 22 15.52 7.44 -7.64
N GLU A 23 16.14 8.09 -6.68
CA GLU A 23 15.47 8.93 -5.70
C GLU A 23 14.46 8.16 -4.81
N ASN A 24 14.68 6.86 -4.61
CA ASN A 24 13.81 6.05 -3.77
C ASN A 24 13.74 6.55 -2.33
N GLU A 25 14.76 7.25 -1.85
CA GLU A 25 14.77 7.81 -0.50
C GLU A 25 13.65 8.83 -0.30
N ALA A 26 13.38 9.67 -1.32
CA ALA A 26 12.28 10.63 -1.26
C ALA A 26 10.92 9.92 -1.22
N ILE A 27 10.77 8.88 -2.02
CA ILE A 27 9.55 8.06 -2.03
C ILE A 27 9.31 7.44 -0.68
N ILE A 28 10.34 6.83 -0.08
CA ILE A 28 10.26 6.19 1.23
C ILE A 28 9.94 7.25 2.30
N SER A 29 10.61 8.39 2.26
CA SER A 29 10.38 9.46 3.23
C SER A 29 8.94 9.98 3.19
N ASN A 30 8.38 10.17 1.99
CA ASN A 30 7.00 10.63 1.85
C ASN A 30 6.00 9.58 2.31
N ALA A 31 6.25 8.31 2.02
CA ALA A 31 5.42 7.22 2.51
C ALA A 31 5.42 7.16 4.04
N LYS A 32 6.59 7.32 4.65
CA LYS A 32 6.70 7.35 6.11
C LYS A 32 5.88 8.47 6.74
N ARG A 33 5.86 9.64 6.10
CA ARG A 33 5.06 10.77 6.59
C ARG A 33 3.56 10.45 6.58
N LEU A 34 3.09 9.79 5.52
CA LEU A 34 1.70 9.35 5.44
C LEU A 34 1.37 8.30 6.51
N ILE A 35 2.27 7.35 6.71
CA ILE A 35 2.10 6.32 7.74
C ILE A 35 2.02 6.95 9.12
N GLU A 36 2.89 7.90 9.43
CA GLU A 36 2.88 8.58 10.70
C GLU A 36 1.58 9.37 10.91
N ALA A 37 1.14 10.09 9.88
CA ALA A 37 -0.10 10.86 9.96
C ALA A 37 -1.31 9.95 10.20
N PHE A 38 -1.41 8.85 9.46
CA PHE A 38 -2.51 7.91 9.62
C PHE A 38 -2.48 7.22 10.99
N THR A 39 -1.28 6.93 11.49
CA THR A 39 -1.11 6.34 12.82
C THR A 39 -1.57 7.31 13.92
N ILE A 40 -1.17 8.59 13.82
CA ILE A 40 -1.57 9.62 14.79
C ILE A 40 -3.08 9.82 14.80
N LEU A 41 -3.70 9.78 13.61
CA LEU A 41 -5.14 9.96 13.46
C LEU A 41 -5.93 8.68 13.72
N ASP A 42 -5.27 7.58 14.03
CA ASP A 42 -5.88 6.26 14.25
C ASP A 42 -6.71 5.79 13.05
N LEU A 43 -6.19 6.05 11.85
CA LEU A 43 -6.78 5.59 10.59
C LEU A 43 -6.13 4.29 10.14
N GLU A 44 -6.87 3.50 9.38
CA GLU A 44 -6.39 2.19 8.95
C GLU A 44 -5.32 2.29 7.87
N ILE A 45 -4.34 1.41 7.97
CA ILE A 45 -3.25 1.28 7.00
C ILE A 45 -3.15 -0.19 6.61
N ILE A 46 -3.06 -0.46 5.32
CA ILE A 46 -2.71 -1.79 4.81
C ILE A 46 -1.62 -1.65 3.75
N TYR A 47 -0.93 -2.74 3.46
CA TYR A 47 0.07 -2.71 2.40
C TYR A 47 0.01 -3.98 1.56
N THR A 48 0.51 -3.88 0.33
CA THR A 48 0.54 -5.01 -0.60
C THR A 48 1.97 -5.40 -0.92
N GLU A 49 2.16 -6.67 -1.25
CA GLU A 49 3.44 -7.21 -1.72
C GLU A 49 3.17 -8.04 -2.96
N GLN A 50 3.82 -7.68 -4.07
CA GLN A 50 3.70 -8.44 -5.30
C GLN A 50 4.74 -9.53 -5.35
N ASN A 51 4.30 -10.78 -5.50
CA ASN A 51 5.18 -11.94 -5.64
C ASN A 51 6.41 -11.86 -4.72
N PRO A 52 6.21 -11.81 -3.39
CA PRO A 52 7.31 -11.51 -2.47
C PRO A 52 8.45 -12.51 -2.50
N LEU A 53 8.22 -13.75 -2.91
CA LEU A 53 9.27 -14.74 -3.04
C LEU A 53 10.29 -14.37 -4.11
N LYS A 54 9.89 -13.65 -5.15
CA LYS A 54 10.77 -13.18 -6.22
C LYS A 54 11.22 -11.74 -6.03
N LEU A 55 10.32 -10.85 -5.59
CA LEU A 55 10.57 -9.41 -5.55
C LEU A 55 10.96 -8.91 -4.16
N GLY A 56 11.02 -9.81 -3.18
CA GLY A 56 11.36 -9.43 -1.81
C GLY A 56 10.17 -8.85 -1.05
N TYR A 57 10.43 -8.51 0.20
CA TYR A 57 9.40 -8.01 1.10
C TYR A 57 9.41 -6.49 1.17
N THR A 58 8.36 -5.93 1.74
CA THR A 58 8.24 -4.49 1.95
C THR A 58 9.44 -3.98 2.74
N THR A 59 9.99 -2.82 2.30
CA THR A 59 11.18 -2.28 2.91
C THR A 59 11.00 -2.01 4.40
N ARG A 60 11.98 -2.41 5.19
CA ARG A 60 12.00 -2.14 6.63
C ARG A 60 12.13 -0.67 6.95
N LYS A 61 12.57 0.13 5.98
CA LYS A 61 12.71 1.59 6.16
C LYS A 61 11.37 2.27 6.43
N LEU A 62 10.26 1.67 6.04
CA LEU A 62 8.93 2.20 6.35
C LEU A 62 8.53 2.00 7.82
N ASN A 63 9.19 1.06 8.51
CA ASN A 63 8.91 0.76 9.91
C ASN A 63 7.44 0.43 10.17
N LEU A 64 6.86 -0.41 9.31
CA LEU A 64 5.50 -0.88 9.49
C LEU A 64 5.41 -1.83 10.67
N GLN A 65 4.50 -1.55 11.58
CA GLN A 65 4.33 -2.33 12.79
C GLN A 65 2.96 -3.00 12.84
N SER A 66 2.87 -4.12 13.56
CA SER A 66 1.59 -4.73 13.87
C SER A 66 0.67 -3.70 14.54
N PRO A 67 -0.64 -3.61 14.22
CA PRO A 67 -1.41 -4.59 13.46
C PRO A 67 -1.58 -4.29 11.96
N ILE A 68 -0.67 -3.56 11.34
CA ILE A 68 -0.77 -3.25 9.91
C ILE A 68 -0.72 -4.53 9.08
N LYS A 69 -1.74 -4.76 8.26
CA LYS A 69 -1.91 -6.02 7.56
C LYS A 69 -1.33 -5.99 6.15
N ALA A 70 -0.66 -7.08 5.77
CA ALA A 70 -0.11 -7.26 4.43
C ALA A 70 -1.05 -8.09 3.57
N TYR A 71 -1.14 -7.73 2.29
CA TYR A 71 -1.84 -8.52 1.28
C TYR A 71 -0.87 -8.87 0.16
N LYS A 72 -0.68 -10.15 -0.09
CA LYS A 72 0.19 -10.64 -1.17
C LYS A 72 -0.61 -10.75 -2.45
N LYS A 73 0.01 -10.36 -3.56
CA LYS A 73 -0.65 -10.43 -4.86
C LYS A 73 0.33 -10.90 -5.93
N MET A 74 -0.20 -11.47 -6.99
CA MET A 74 0.58 -11.88 -8.15
C MET A 74 0.33 -10.97 -9.34
N ASP A 75 -0.77 -10.22 -9.34
CA ASP A 75 -1.13 -9.24 -10.36
C ASP A 75 -0.62 -7.85 -10.00
N PHE A 76 -0.55 -6.95 -10.99
CA PHE A 76 -0.11 -5.57 -10.75
C PHE A 76 -1.11 -4.77 -9.92
N SER A 77 -2.40 -5.08 -10.05
CA SER A 77 -3.43 -4.42 -9.25
C SER A 77 -3.68 -5.15 -7.94
N CYS A 78 -3.80 -4.40 -6.84
CA CYS A 78 -4.17 -5.00 -5.56
C CYS A 78 -5.63 -5.47 -5.52
N ILE A 79 -6.47 -5.01 -6.45
CA ILE A 79 -7.86 -5.45 -6.52
C ILE A 79 -7.99 -6.88 -7.03
N GLY A 80 -6.95 -7.41 -7.69
CA GLY A 80 -6.88 -8.83 -8.00
C GLY A 80 -6.77 -9.73 -6.77
N CYS A 81 -6.54 -9.14 -5.59
CA CYS A 81 -6.49 -9.87 -4.33
C CYS A 81 -7.89 -9.89 -3.71
N ASN A 82 -8.53 -11.04 -3.69
CA ASN A 82 -9.89 -11.17 -3.16
C ASN A 82 -9.98 -10.79 -1.69
N ASP A 83 -8.96 -11.10 -0.90
CA ASP A 83 -8.92 -10.77 0.52
C ASP A 83 -8.94 -9.26 0.74
N LEU A 84 -8.21 -8.52 -0.09
CA LEU A 84 -8.21 -7.06 0.00
C LEU A 84 -9.57 -6.48 -0.36
N LEU A 85 -10.19 -6.98 -1.43
CA LEU A 85 -11.50 -6.52 -1.86
C LEU A 85 -12.55 -6.77 -0.76
N GLU A 86 -12.56 -7.94 -0.15
CA GLU A 86 -13.44 -8.26 0.96
C GLU A 86 -13.21 -7.32 2.14
N HIS A 87 -11.95 -7.04 2.46
CA HIS A 87 -11.60 -6.12 3.54
C HIS A 87 -12.22 -4.74 3.33
N LEU A 88 -12.07 -4.20 2.11
CA LEU A 88 -12.62 -2.88 1.78
C LEU A 88 -14.15 -2.86 1.87
N GLN A 89 -14.79 -3.93 1.44
CA GLN A 89 -16.26 -4.04 1.48
C GLN A 89 -16.78 -4.18 2.90
N GLU A 90 -16.16 -5.02 3.71
CA GLU A 90 -16.55 -5.24 5.11
C GLU A 90 -16.40 -3.98 5.96
N ARG A 91 -15.38 -3.18 5.68
CA ARG A 91 -15.11 -1.95 6.43
C ARG A 91 -15.87 -0.75 5.90
N GLU A 92 -16.63 -0.92 4.82
CA GLU A 92 -17.39 0.17 4.17
C GLU A 92 -16.49 1.37 3.86
N ILE A 93 -15.31 1.10 3.29
CA ILE A 93 -14.32 2.13 2.97
C ILE A 93 -14.87 3.04 1.86
N LYS A 94 -14.81 4.34 2.08
CA LYS A 94 -15.27 5.36 1.14
C LYS A 94 -14.14 6.18 0.56
N ASP A 95 -13.10 6.43 1.35
CA ASP A 95 -11.96 7.25 0.94
C ASP A 95 -10.70 6.43 1.01
N ILE A 96 -9.98 6.36 -0.10
CA ILE A 96 -8.76 5.57 -0.21
C ILE A 96 -7.61 6.47 -0.64
N LEU A 97 -6.57 6.55 0.20
CA LEU A 97 -5.30 7.15 -0.19
C LEU A 97 -4.36 6.04 -0.62
N ILE A 98 -3.68 6.26 -1.74
CA ILE A 98 -2.76 5.28 -2.30
C ILE A 98 -1.37 5.89 -2.39
N CYS A 99 -0.38 5.19 -1.88
CA CYS A 99 1.02 5.50 -2.14
C CYS A 99 1.75 4.22 -2.52
N GLY A 100 2.86 4.35 -3.23
CA GLY A 100 3.64 3.18 -3.60
C GLY A 100 4.34 3.32 -4.93
N ILE A 101 4.74 2.18 -5.46
CA ILE A 101 5.49 2.03 -6.69
C ILE A 101 4.94 0.80 -7.44
N GLU A 102 5.09 0.64 -8.70
CA GLU A 102 5.51 1.63 -9.68
C GLU A 102 4.25 2.30 -10.21
N SER A 103 4.22 3.61 -10.25
CA SER A 103 2.97 4.35 -10.48
C SER A 103 2.31 4.05 -11.82
N HIS A 104 3.10 3.79 -12.85
CA HIS A 104 2.56 3.51 -14.19
C HIS A 104 2.12 2.05 -14.37
N VAL A 105 2.41 1.17 -13.42
CA VAL A 105 2.03 -0.25 -13.49
C VAL A 105 1.13 -0.62 -12.31
N CYS A 106 1.71 -0.70 -11.10
CA CYS A 106 0.97 -1.20 -9.94
C CYS A 106 -0.05 -0.20 -9.41
N VAL A 107 0.37 1.06 -9.23
CA VAL A 107 -0.51 2.09 -8.66
C VAL A 107 -1.60 2.48 -9.65
N LEU A 108 -1.23 2.74 -10.91
CA LEU A 108 -2.20 3.14 -11.93
C LEU A 108 -3.26 2.05 -12.15
N GLN A 109 -2.84 0.80 -12.26
CA GLN A 109 -3.78 -0.30 -12.47
C GLN A 109 -4.73 -0.44 -11.28
N THR A 110 -4.22 -0.30 -10.06
CA THR A 110 -5.05 -0.33 -8.86
C THR A 110 -6.07 0.80 -8.86
N VAL A 111 -5.65 2.01 -9.22
CA VAL A 111 -6.56 3.17 -9.29
C VAL A 111 -7.67 2.92 -10.31
N ILE A 112 -7.32 2.41 -11.50
CA ILE A 112 -8.30 2.09 -12.54
C ILE A 112 -9.32 1.08 -12.02
N ASP A 113 -8.87 0.03 -11.34
CA ASP A 113 -9.75 -1.02 -10.84
C ASP A 113 -10.66 -0.54 -9.70
N LEU A 114 -10.25 0.49 -8.97
CA LEU A 114 -11.05 1.04 -7.86
C LEU A 114 -12.12 2.04 -8.32
N ILE A 115 -12.00 2.55 -9.54
CA ILE A 115 -13.02 3.44 -10.10
C ILE A 115 -14.28 2.63 -10.42
#